data_36fd2dfd2df8c8614d4906b4b6917d58
#
_entry.id   36fd2dfd2df8c8614d4906b4b6917d58
#
_cell.length_a   1.000
_cell.length_b   1.000
_cell.length_c   1.000
_cell.angle_alpha   90.00
_cell.angle_beta   90.00
_cell.angle_gamma   90.00
#
_symmetry.space_group_name_H-M   'P 1'
#
loop_
_entity.id
_entity.type
_entity.pdbx_description
1 polymer ?
#
loop_
_entity_poly.entity_id
_entity_poly.type
_entity_poly.pdbx_seq_one_letter_code
_entity_poly.pdbx_strand_id
1 'polypeptide(L)'
;MSPGPALARVARRASWLVYARASGPASSARSFSSVGDRDAPPLAYELIEPPESVSPSEAASAPLAIVLHGLMGSGRNWRTFTRALSRRVADEGVPWRFALVDHLWHGRTFSDAALREKRHPLGPFRSAKRPDAPCAVDLAADAVAAVAEHIQAHATGTDARAVPPGFPPAAAVLGHSLGGKIALRALAKRKNEKASTNDVDAPGLPRALCWTLDTVPAGVASASDPHGVRRVLDAVVSLPREFASRDALRSALAAFSAREGQTSSAFPRDLVDWLGSNLVPVDATLGASSPLRWVFDVKGVAALYDAYEREDEEALRTCVDPPPSHETRAVRAARSERWDDAVARALESASARPGARVRFHVLPNAGHWLHVDNPDGLRALVAPELVRLGKELREYAESAIRSDPRRARAQL
;
A
#
# COMPACT_ATOMS: atom_id res chain seq x y z
N MET A 1 -10.97 50.59 20.19
CA MET A 1 -9.73 50.16 19.53
C MET A 1 -9.30 48.82 20.14
N SER A 2 -9.74 47.71 19.51
CA SER A 2 -9.38 46.34 19.95
C SER A 2 -8.19 45.86 19.17
N PRO A 3 -7.16 45.24 19.79
CA PRO A 3 -6.05 44.67 19.07
C PRO A 3 -6.48 43.34 18.46
N GLY A 4 -6.17 43.17 17.18
CA GLY A 4 -6.41 41.94 16.42
C GLY A 4 -5.52 40.79 16.90
N PRO A 5 -5.90 39.54 16.57
CA PRO A 5 -5.19 38.37 17.05
C PRO A 5 -3.88 38.22 16.34
N ALA A 6 -2.79 38.34 17.09
CA ALA A 6 -1.45 37.99 16.68
C ALA A 6 -1.38 36.45 16.44
N LEU A 7 -1.18 36.09 15.19
CA LEU A 7 -0.93 34.75 14.73
C LEU A 7 0.31 34.15 15.41
N ALA A 8 0.08 33.24 16.32
CA ALA A 8 1.09 32.31 16.79
C ALA A 8 1.42 31.33 15.65
N ARG A 9 2.37 31.70 14.79
CA ARG A 9 3.09 30.76 13.92
C ARG A 9 4.01 29.91 14.81
N VAL A 10 3.46 28.84 15.36
CA VAL A 10 4.29 27.76 15.89
C VAL A 10 4.97 27.11 14.70
N ALA A 11 6.24 27.39 14.53
CA ALA A 11 7.11 26.71 13.58
C ALA A 11 7.14 25.22 13.93
N ARG A 12 6.33 24.42 13.24
CA ARG A 12 6.48 22.96 13.25
C ARG A 12 7.72 22.64 12.42
N ARG A 13 8.85 22.46 13.07
CA ARG A 13 10.03 21.86 12.47
C ARG A 13 9.63 20.46 12.00
N ALA A 14 9.67 20.27 10.71
CA ALA A 14 9.34 19.04 10.04
C ALA A 14 10.20 17.88 10.57
N SER A 15 9.54 16.83 11.03
CA SER A 15 10.13 15.56 11.47
C SER A 15 10.75 14.72 10.31
N TRP A 16 10.87 15.29 9.14
CA TRP A 16 11.45 14.64 7.95
C TRP A 16 12.97 14.40 8.05
N LEU A 17 13.70 15.20 8.84
CA LEU A 17 15.14 15.03 9.03
C LEU A 17 15.52 13.78 9.85
N VAL A 18 14.60 13.18 10.57
CA VAL A 18 14.82 11.94 11.31
C VAL A 18 14.84 10.73 10.39
N TYR A 19 14.18 10.81 9.22
CA TYR A 19 14.12 9.71 8.26
C TYR A 19 15.43 9.48 7.49
N ALA A 20 16.28 10.50 7.37
CA ALA A 20 17.55 10.39 6.63
C ALA A 20 18.72 9.85 7.45
N ARG A 21 18.60 9.75 8.79
CA ARG A 21 19.72 9.39 9.69
C ARG A 21 19.61 8.04 10.39
N ALA A 22 18.54 7.30 10.23
CA ALA A 22 18.38 5.96 10.81
C ALA A 22 18.73 4.84 9.82
N SER A 23 19.85 4.95 9.13
CA SER A 23 20.52 3.80 8.48
C SER A 23 21.54 3.24 9.48
N GLY A 24 21.05 2.59 10.54
CA GLY A 24 21.82 1.63 11.30
C GLY A 24 22.08 0.39 10.43
N PRO A 25 23.09 -0.45 10.80
CA PRO A 25 23.47 -1.59 9.97
C PRO A 25 22.27 -2.48 9.71
N ALA A 26 22.13 -2.89 8.45
CA ALA A 26 21.10 -3.78 7.97
C ALA A 26 21.11 -5.09 8.77
N SER A 27 20.19 -5.24 9.71
CA SER A 27 19.80 -6.52 10.24
C SER A 27 19.24 -7.31 9.06
N SER A 28 19.92 -8.38 8.70
CA SER A 28 19.67 -9.42 7.70
C SER A 28 18.32 -9.32 6.95
N ALA A 29 18.20 -8.38 6.01
CA ALA A 29 17.31 -8.55 4.88
C ALA A 29 17.84 -9.76 4.12
N ARG A 30 17.15 -10.91 4.16
CA ARG A 30 17.48 -12.02 3.29
C ARG A 30 17.38 -11.50 1.86
N SER A 31 18.54 -11.20 1.25
CA SER A 31 18.62 -10.96 -0.17
C SER A 31 18.24 -12.26 -0.85
N PHE A 32 17.21 -12.23 -1.66
CA PHE A 32 16.89 -13.35 -2.54
C PHE A 32 18.07 -13.54 -3.49
N SER A 33 18.86 -14.60 -3.26
CA SER A 33 19.79 -15.13 -4.22
C SER A 33 19.02 -15.66 -5.42
N SER A 34 19.62 -15.57 -6.60
CA SER A 34 19.14 -16.08 -7.87
C SER A 34 18.80 -17.58 -7.81
N VAL A 35 17.59 -17.90 -7.40
CA VAL A 35 16.96 -19.21 -7.58
C VAL A 35 16.25 -19.20 -8.93
N GLY A 36 16.26 -20.33 -9.62
CA GLY A 36 15.86 -20.48 -11.01
C GLY A 36 14.51 -19.85 -11.40
N ASP A 37 14.42 -19.51 -12.64
CA ASP A 37 13.53 -18.61 -13.37
C ASP A 37 12.00 -18.70 -13.14
N ARG A 38 11.51 -19.74 -12.49
CA ARG A 38 10.08 -19.97 -12.24
C ARG A 38 9.60 -19.52 -10.83
N ASP A 39 10.53 -19.37 -9.89
CA ASP A 39 10.21 -19.15 -8.47
C ASP A 39 10.32 -17.67 -8.03
N ALA A 40 10.59 -16.76 -8.95
CA ALA A 40 10.72 -15.36 -8.62
C ALA A 40 9.34 -14.70 -8.38
N PRO A 41 9.18 -13.86 -7.30
CA PRO A 41 7.91 -13.21 -6.97
C PRO A 41 7.44 -12.26 -8.09
N PRO A 42 6.14 -12.08 -8.35
CA PRO A 42 5.64 -11.20 -9.42
C PRO A 42 5.93 -9.71 -9.17
N LEU A 43 6.08 -9.28 -7.94
CA LEU A 43 6.50 -7.93 -7.53
C LEU A 43 7.58 -8.05 -6.46
N ALA A 44 8.45 -7.04 -6.38
CA ALA A 44 9.37 -6.92 -5.26
C ALA A 44 8.61 -6.63 -3.97
N TYR A 45 9.01 -7.25 -2.89
CA TYR A 45 8.49 -6.97 -1.56
C TYR A 45 9.59 -7.05 -0.49
N GLU A 46 9.34 -6.44 0.66
CA GLU A 46 10.12 -6.61 1.89
C GLU A 46 9.22 -7.26 2.92
N LEU A 47 9.63 -8.39 3.46
CA LEU A 47 8.89 -9.06 4.53
C LEU A 47 9.35 -8.51 5.89
N ILE A 48 8.42 -8.02 6.68
CA ILE A 48 8.61 -7.67 8.08
C ILE A 48 8.07 -8.84 8.89
N GLU A 49 9.00 -9.60 9.43
CA GLU A 49 8.69 -10.72 10.32
C GLU A 49 8.23 -10.22 11.69
N PRO A 50 7.52 -11.03 12.48
CA PRO A 50 7.27 -10.76 13.89
C PRO A 50 8.56 -10.46 14.65
N PRO A 51 8.51 -9.71 15.77
CA PRO A 51 9.70 -9.43 16.58
C PRO A 51 10.33 -10.71 17.14
N GLU A 52 11.62 -10.66 17.46
CA GLU A 52 12.41 -11.80 17.96
C GLU A 52 11.88 -12.39 19.27
N SER A 53 11.03 -11.65 20.00
CA SER A 53 10.32 -12.14 21.20
C SER A 53 9.26 -13.21 20.90
N VAL A 54 8.82 -13.32 19.64
CA VAL A 54 7.87 -14.33 19.19
C VAL A 54 8.62 -15.62 18.84
N SER A 55 8.11 -16.77 19.27
CA SER A 55 8.73 -18.04 18.95
C SER A 55 8.77 -18.31 17.44
N PRO A 56 9.77 -19.05 16.93
CA PRO A 56 9.85 -19.36 15.49
C PRO A 56 8.61 -20.07 14.93
N SER A 57 7.96 -20.94 15.73
CA SER A 57 6.74 -21.63 15.32
C SER A 57 5.54 -20.69 15.21
N GLU A 58 5.37 -19.75 16.14
CA GLU A 58 4.32 -18.75 16.08
C GLU A 58 4.57 -17.76 14.92
N ALA A 59 5.82 -17.36 14.71
CA ALA A 59 6.18 -16.50 13.59
C ALA A 59 5.89 -17.16 12.23
N ALA A 60 6.19 -18.46 12.10
CA ALA A 60 5.91 -19.23 10.89
C ALA A 60 4.41 -19.37 10.61
N SER A 61 3.57 -19.47 11.65
CA SER A 61 2.11 -19.58 11.55
C SER A 61 1.39 -18.24 11.55
N ALA A 62 2.10 -17.11 11.68
CA ALA A 62 1.51 -15.80 11.72
C ALA A 62 0.81 -15.43 10.39
N PRO A 63 -0.41 -14.87 10.44
CA PRO A 63 -1.12 -14.44 9.24
C PRO A 63 -0.37 -13.33 8.50
N LEU A 64 -0.60 -13.26 7.18
CA LEU A 64 0.03 -12.28 6.30
C LEU A 64 -0.86 -11.05 6.11
N ALA A 65 -0.27 -9.87 6.28
CA ALA A 65 -0.83 -8.61 5.82
C ALA A 65 0.02 -8.03 4.68
N ILE A 66 -0.61 -7.53 3.62
CA ILE A 66 0.06 -6.80 2.54
C ILE A 66 -0.08 -5.30 2.78
N VAL A 67 1.00 -4.55 2.60
CA VAL A 67 1.01 -3.08 2.68
C VAL A 67 1.36 -2.51 1.31
N LEU A 68 0.46 -1.69 0.79
CA LEU A 68 0.52 -1.08 -0.55
C LEU A 68 0.72 0.43 -0.43
N HIS A 69 1.81 0.94 -0.99
CA HIS A 69 2.14 2.37 -0.98
C HIS A 69 1.32 3.19 -1.99
N GLY A 70 1.37 4.52 -1.87
CA GLY A 70 0.77 5.45 -2.84
C GLY A 70 1.63 5.66 -4.10
N LEU A 71 1.08 6.43 -5.06
CA LEU A 71 1.75 6.78 -6.31
C LEU A 71 3.13 7.39 -6.06
N MET A 72 4.11 7.09 -6.90
CA MET A 72 5.52 7.54 -6.82
C MET A 72 6.24 7.14 -5.51
N GLY A 73 5.62 6.37 -4.63
CA GLY A 73 6.22 5.85 -3.40
C GLY A 73 6.92 4.50 -3.59
N SER A 74 7.19 3.84 -2.47
CA SER A 74 7.68 2.46 -2.40
C SER A 74 7.30 1.85 -1.05
N GLY A 75 7.37 0.52 -0.93
CA GLY A 75 7.14 -0.19 0.33
C GLY A 75 8.01 0.33 1.47
N ARG A 76 9.21 0.82 1.15
CA ARG A 76 10.15 1.42 2.12
C ARG A 76 9.54 2.58 2.91
N ASN A 77 8.61 3.33 2.32
CA ASN A 77 7.95 4.46 3.01
C ASN A 77 7.13 4.00 4.23
N TRP A 78 6.68 2.74 4.22
CA TRP A 78 5.84 2.15 5.26
C TRP A 78 6.63 1.38 6.33
N ARG A 79 7.94 1.20 6.16
CA ARG A 79 8.78 0.33 7.00
C ARG A 79 8.70 0.66 8.49
N THR A 80 8.86 1.94 8.86
CA THR A 80 8.86 2.37 10.27
C THR A 80 7.50 2.15 10.92
N PHE A 81 6.43 2.55 10.23
CA PHE A 81 5.06 2.34 10.70
C PHE A 81 4.77 0.85 10.90
N THR A 82 5.08 0.04 9.90
CA THR A 82 4.78 -1.40 9.91
C THR A 82 5.55 -2.15 10.97
N ARG A 83 6.84 -1.81 11.19
CA ARG A 83 7.61 -2.41 12.29
C ARG A 83 7.04 -2.08 13.67
N ALA A 84 6.56 -0.86 13.86
CA ALA A 84 5.90 -0.47 15.11
C ALA A 84 4.54 -1.16 15.27
N LEU A 85 3.77 -1.32 14.17
CA LEU A 85 2.52 -2.07 14.17
C LEU A 85 2.75 -3.55 14.47
N SER A 86 3.77 -4.19 13.86
CA SER A 86 4.15 -5.58 14.10
C SER A 86 4.46 -5.85 15.58
N ARG A 87 5.24 -4.97 16.23
CA ARG A 87 5.49 -5.08 17.67
C ARG A 87 4.20 -4.95 18.47
N ARG A 88 3.38 -3.94 18.16
CA ARG A 88 2.13 -3.68 18.88
C ARG A 88 1.19 -4.86 18.88
N VAL A 89 0.99 -5.54 17.74
CA VAL A 89 0.10 -6.71 17.67
C VAL A 89 0.73 -7.95 18.31
N ALA A 90 2.05 -8.09 18.23
CA ALA A 90 2.77 -9.17 18.91
C ALA A 90 2.73 -9.02 20.44
N ASP A 91 2.83 -7.80 20.98
CA ASP A 91 2.69 -7.51 22.41
C ASP A 91 1.30 -7.90 22.95
N GLU A 92 0.28 -7.96 22.07
CA GLU A 92 -1.07 -8.45 22.38
C GLU A 92 -1.22 -9.97 22.14
N GLY A 93 -0.13 -10.69 21.91
CA GLY A 93 -0.10 -12.15 21.70
C GLY A 93 -0.62 -12.60 20.33
N VAL A 94 -0.67 -11.70 19.37
CA VAL A 94 -1.18 -11.99 18.00
C VAL A 94 -0.16 -11.53 16.96
N PRO A 95 0.94 -12.28 16.74
CA PRO A 95 1.95 -11.90 15.77
C PRO A 95 1.42 -11.91 14.33
N TRP A 96 1.93 -11.01 13.50
CA TRP A 96 1.62 -10.86 12.08
C TRP A 96 2.89 -10.72 11.25
N ARG A 97 2.88 -11.27 10.05
CA ARG A 97 3.86 -10.98 9.00
C ARG A 97 3.32 -9.87 8.09
N PHE A 98 4.17 -8.96 7.66
CA PHE A 98 3.77 -7.87 6.77
C PHE A 98 4.66 -7.84 5.53
N ALA A 99 4.05 -7.90 4.35
CA ALA A 99 4.76 -7.72 3.08
C ALA A 99 4.58 -6.27 2.59
N LEU A 100 5.67 -5.50 2.57
CA LEU A 100 5.73 -4.17 1.97
C LEU A 100 6.00 -4.32 0.48
N VAL A 101 4.97 -4.20 -0.34
CA VAL A 101 5.04 -4.50 -1.78
C VAL A 101 5.35 -3.23 -2.57
N ASP A 102 6.30 -3.31 -3.49
CA ASP A 102 6.54 -2.29 -4.50
C ASP A 102 5.65 -2.58 -5.71
N HIS A 103 4.71 -1.68 -6.01
CA HIS A 103 3.80 -1.83 -7.16
C HIS A 103 4.52 -1.95 -8.50
N LEU A 104 3.80 -2.36 -9.54
CA LEU A 104 4.27 -2.22 -10.92
C LEU A 104 4.81 -0.82 -11.16
N TRP A 105 5.95 -0.74 -11.84
CA TRP A 105 6.68 0.49 -12.18
C TRP A 105 7.25 1.28 -10.99
N HIS A 106 7.23 0.73 -9.77
CA HIS A 106 7.76 1.39 -8.57
C HIS A 106 8.85 0.56 -7.89
N GLY A 107 9.68 1.26 -7.09
CA GLY A 107 10.62 0.67 -6.17
C GLY A 107 11.56 -0.35 -6.82
N ARG A 108 11.78 -1.46 -6.14
CA ARG A 108 12.61 -2.56 -6.64
C ARG A 108 11.94 -3.35 -7.77
N THR A 109 10.62 -3.36 -7.85
CA THR A 109 9.91 -3.95 -9.00
C THR A 109 10.33 -3.31 -10.32
N PHE A 110 10.61 -2.00 -10.31
CA PHE A 110 11.12 -1.28 -11.48
C PHE A 110 12.65 -1.30 -11.59
N SER A 111 13.37 -1.14 -10.47
CA SER A 111 14.83 -0.94 -10.48
C SER A 111 15.61 -2.26 -10.62
N ASP A 112 15.03 -3.39 -10.24
CA ASP A 112 15.65 -4.70 -10.37
C ASP A 112 15.57 -5.18 -11.84
N ALA A 113 16.74 -5.30 -12.51
CA ALA A 113 16.81 -5.68 -13.90
C ALA A 113 16.20 -7.07 -14.18
N ALA A 114 16.42 -8.04 -13.27
CA ALA A 114 15.86 -9.37 -13.39
C ALA A 114 14.33 -9.38 -13.29
N LEU A 115 13.77 -8.54 -12.42
CA LEU A 115 12.34 -8.36 -12.31
C LEU A 115 11.76 -7.59 -13.51
N ARG A 116 12.49 -6.65 -14.06
CA ARG A 116 12.07 -5.82 -15.19
C ARG A 116 12.08 -6.59 -16.53
N GLU A 117 13.10 -7.40 -16.78
CA GLU A 117 13.27 -8.12 -18.03
C GLU A 117 12.31 -9.30 -18.19
N LYS A 118 12.01 -9.99 -17.09
CA LYS A 118 11.18 -11.20 -17.07
C LYS A 118 9.68 -10.95 -16.93
N ARG A 119 9.27 -9.73 -16.64
CA ARG A 119 7.91 -9.45 -16.11
C ARG A 119 7.15 -8.34 -16.78
N HIS A 120 7.40 -8.11 -18.04
CA HIS A 120 6.39 -7.50 -18.87
C HIS A 120 5.50 -8.60 -19.48
N PRO A 121 4.44 -9.08 -18.76
CA PRO A 121 3.39 -9.88 -19.42
C PRO A 121 2.74 -9.07 -20.53
N LEU A 122 3.06 -7.77 -20.65
CA LEU A 122 2.48 -6.83 -21.59
C LEU A 122 3.43 -6.36 -22.68
N GLY A 123 4.69 -6.84 -22.74
CA GLY A 123 5.67 -6.25 -23.65
C GLY A 123 5.89 -4.74 -23.39
N PRO A 124 6.57 -4.00 -24.27
CA PRO A 124 6.63 -2.56 -24.14
C PRO A 124 5.20 -2.02 -24.18
N PHE A 125 4.80 -1.33 -23.11
CA PHE A 125 3.46 -0.76 -22.90
C PHE A 125 3.06 0.03 -24.16
N ARG A 126 2.44 -0.65 -25.11
CA ARG A 126 1.85 0.01 -26.27
C ARG A 126 0.62 0.71 -25.73
N SER A 127 0.66 2.03 -25.76
CA SER A 127 -0.44 2.95 -25.47
C SER A 127 -1.79 2.26 -25.63
N ALA A 128 -2.54 2.14 -24.53
CA ALA A 128 -3.82 1.47 -24.48
C ALA A 128 -4.88 2.19 -25.34
N LYS A 129 -4.74 2.14 -26.65
CA LYS A 129 -5.78 2.52 -27.61
C LYS A 129 -6.66 1.34 -28.00
N ARG A 130 -6.50 0.18 -27.37
CA ARG A 130 -7.42 -0.96 -27.54
C ARG A 130 -8.50 -0.89 -26.48
N PRO A 131 -9.79 -0.89 -26.83
CA PRO A 131 -10.90 -0.88 -25.88
C PRO A 131 -10.86 -2.05 -24.87
N ASP A 132 -10.21 -3.15 -25.25
CA ASP A 132 -10.19 -4.40 -24.50
C ASP A 132 -8.89 -4.62 -23.71
N ALA A 133 -7.95 -3.65 -23.70
CA ALA A 133 -6.73 -3.80 -22.91
C ALA A 133 -7.06 -3.59 -21.42
N PRO A 134 -6.59 -4.47 -20.50
CA PRO A 134 -6.77 -4.27 -19.07
C PRO A 134 -6.16 -2.93 -18.64
N CYS A 135 -6.84 -2.19 -17.78
CA CYS A 135 -6.32 -0.92 -17.30
C CYS A 135 -5.11 -1.14 -16.37
N ALA A 136 -4.30 -0.11 -16.17
CA ALA A 136 -3.07 -0.23 -15.36
C ALA A 136 -3.37 -0.63 -13.91
N VAL A 137 -4.53 -0.24 -13.36
CA VAL A 137 -4.96 -0.63 -12.00
C VAL A 137 -5.35 -2.12 -11.97
N ASP A 138 -5.98 -2.64 -13.03
CA ASP A 138 -6.29 -4.08 -13.15
C ASP A 138 -5.04 -4.94 -13.09
N LEU A 139 -4.01 -4.54 -13.85
CA LEU A 139 -2.73 -5.24 -13.88
C LEU A 139 -2.00 -5.18 -12.56
N ALA A 140 -2.05 -4.03 -11.89
CA ALA A 140 -1.47 -3.88 -10.56
C ALA A 140 -2.22 -4.74 -9.53
N ALA A 141 -3.54 -4.85 -9.62
CA ALA A 141 -4.36 -5.71 -8.76
C ALA A 141 -4.03 -7.20 -8.95
N ASP A 142 -3.92 -7.67 -10.20
CA ASP A 142 -3.54 -9.04 -10.51
C ASP A 142 -2.14 -9.38 -9.99
N ALA A 143 -1.19 -8.47 -10.17
CA ALA A 143 0.17 -8.65 -9.67
C ALA A 143 0.25 -8.70 -8.14
N VAL A 144 -0.58 -7.91 -7.43
CA VAL A 144 -0.66 -7.97 -5.95
C VAL A 144 -1.28 -9.29 -5.49
N ALA A 145 -2.34 -9.78 -6.15
CA ALA A 145 -2.92 -11.08 -5.85
C ALA A 145 -1.88 -12.20 -6.02
N ALA A 146 -1.17 -12.20 -7.14
CA ALA A 146 -0.13 -13.19 -7.42
C ALA A 146 1.05 -13.13 -6.43
N VAL A 147 1.41 -11.94 -5.90
CA VAL A 147 2.44 -11.83 -4.84
C VAL A 147 1.97 -12.43 -3.53
N ALA A 148 0.69 -12.26 -3.19
CA ALA A 148 0.13 -12.87 -1.99
C ALA A 148 0.18 -14.40 -2.06
N GLU A 149 -0.23 -14.97 -3.20
CA GLU A 149 -0.15 -16.40 -3.48
C GLU A 149 1.29 -16.91 -3.44
N HIS A 150 2.23 -16.17 -4.05
CA HIS A 150 3.65 -16.51 -4.03
C HIS A 150 4.20 -16.56 -2.60
N ILE A 151 3.93 -15.53 -1.77
CA ILE A 151 4.40 -15.48 -0.38
C ILE A 151 3.81 -16.66 0.42
N GLN A 152 2.54 -17.00 0.21
CA GLN A 152 1.90 -18.12 0.87
C GLN A 152 2.51 -19.46 0.43
N ALA A 153 2.73 -19.66 -0.85
CA ALA A 153 3.30 -20.89 -1.39
C ALA A 153 4.76 -21.13 -0.95
N HIS A 154 5.51 -20.04 -0.73
CA HIS A 154 6.91 -20.06 -0.33
C HIS A 154 7.12 -19.78 1.17
N ALA A 155 6.05 -19.59 1.94
CA ALA A 155 6.11 -19.60 3.40
C ALA A 155 6.56 -21.00 3.84
N THR A 156 7.86 -21.10 4.05
CA THR A 156 8.64 -22.31 4.08
C THR A 156 8.24 -23.27 5.17
N GLY A 157 8.32 -24.52 4.78
CA GLY A 157 8.50 -25.65 5.67
C GLY A 157 7.23 -25.99 6.41
N THR A 158 6.60 -27.06 6.01
CA THR A 158 5.67 -27.90 6.81
C THR A 158 4.31 -27.33 7.21
N ASP A 159 4.12 -25.99 7.26
CA ASP A 159 2.87 -25.39 7.72
C ASP A 159 2.17 -24.46 6.70
N ALA A 160 2.01 -24.92 5.46
CA ALA A 160 0.96 -24.42 4.55
C ALA A 160 -0.47 -24.56 5.18
N ARG A 161 -0.53 -24.98 6.43
CA ARG A 161 -1.74 -25.25 7.23
C ARG A 161 -2.23 -24.06 8.03
N ALA A 162 -1.45 -22.98 8.12
CA ALA A 162 -1.81 -21.81 8.93
C ALA A 162 -2.97 -21.00 8.34
N VAL A 163 -3.28 -21.17 7.04
CA VAL A 163 -4.41 -20.52 6.40
C VAL A 163 -5.47 -21.57 6.08
N PRO A 164 -6.70 -21.41 6.62
CA PRO A 164 -7.78 -22.34 6.34
C PRO A 164 -8.08 -22.45 4.84
N PRO A 165 -8.51 -23.63 4.35
CA PRO A 165 -8.96 -23.75 2.97
C PRO A 165 -10.05 -22.73 2.63
N GLY A 166 -9.90 -22.04 1.49
CA GLY A 166 -10.83 -20.99 1.06
C GLY A 166 -10.54 -19.60 1.63
N PHE A 167 -9.63 -19.47 2.61
CA PHE A 167 -9.20 -18.16 3.10
C PHE A 167 -8.25 -17.47 2.10
N PRO A 168 -8.31 -16.13 1.96
CA PRO A 168 -7.40 -15.40 1.08
C PRO A 168 -5.93 -15.60 1.47
N PRO A 169 -4.99 -15.63 0.51
CA PRO A 169 -3.55 -15.73 0.77
C PRO A 169 -3.01 -14.65 1.70
N ALA A 170 -3.60 -13.46 1.68
CA ALA A 170 -3.37 -12.41 2.66
C ALA A 170 -4.63 -12.18 3.49
N ALA A 171 -4.49 -12.24 4.82
CA ALA A 171 -5.59 -12.01 5.75
C ALA A 171 -5.96 -10.52 5.89
N ALA A 172 -5.02 -9.63 5.59
CA ALA A 172 -5.27 -8.20 5.56
C ALA A 172 -4.50 -7.52 4.41
N VAL A 173 -5.08 -6.47 3.87
CA VAL A 173 -4.44 -5.56 2.92
C VAL A 173 -4.60 -4.13 3.44
N LEU A 174 -3.49 -3.39 3.55
CA LEU A 174 -3.46 -1.98 3.94
C LEU A 174 -2.99 -1.16 2.74
N GLY A 175 -3.93 -0.53 2.04
CA GLY A 175 -3.63 0.25 0.83
C GLY A 175 -3.73 1.76 1.06
N HIS A 176 -2.67 2.49 0.76
CA HIS A 176 -2.63 3.95 0.85
C HIS A 176 -2.82 4.59 -0.51
N SER A 177 -3.73 5.55 -0.61
CA SER A 177 -3.97 6.33 -1.85
C SER A 177 -4.19 5.39 -3.04
N LEU A 178 -3.32 5.42 -4.07
CA LEU A 178 -3.34 4.46 -5.19
C LEU A 178 -3.38 3.00 -4.71
N GLY A 179 -2.59 2.64 -3.70
CA GLY A 179 -2.56 1.29 -3.15
C GLY A 179 -3.92 0.83 -2.61
N GLY A 180 -4.74 1.75 -2.10
CA GLY A 180 -6.10 1.44 -1.67
C GLY A 180 -7.05 1.15 -2.84
N LYS A 181 -6.93 1.87 -3.97
CA LYS A 181 -7.69 1.54 -5.18
C LYS A 181 -7.28 0.19 -5.77
N ILE A 182 -5.98 -0.10 -5.79
CA ILE A 182 -5.47 -1.41 -6.23
C ILE A 182 -6.05 -2.53 -5.35
N ALA A 183 -6.10 -2.32 -4.02
CA ALA A 183 -6.70 -3.28 -3.09
C ALA A 183 -8.21 -3.48 -3.36
N LEU A 184 -8.98 -2.40 -3.53
CA LEU A 184 -10.40 -2.48 -3.86
C LEU A 184 -10.65 -3.15 -5.20
N ARG A 185 -9.79 -2.92 -6.19
CA ARG A 185 -9.89 -3.56 -7.50
C ARG A 185 -9.62 -5.06 -7.42
N ALA A 186 -8.62 -5.48 -6.67
CA ALA A 186 -8.37 -6.91 -6.41
C ALA A 186 -9.59 -7.56 -5.72
N LEU A 187 -10.22 -6.84 -4.80
CA LEU A 187 -11.42 -7.28 -4.11
C LEU A 187 -12.62 -7.43 -5.05
N ALA A 188 -12.83 -6.46 -5.96
CA ALA A 188 -13.90 -6.48 -6.96
C ALA A 188 -13.77 -7.67 -7.91
N LYS A 189 -12.56 -7.97 -8.40
CA LYS A 189 -12.28 -9.13 -9.25
C LYS A 189 -12.64 -10.45 -8.53
N ARG A 190 -12.22 -10.59 -7.28
CA ARG A 190 -12.54 -11.77 -6.47
C ARG A 190 -14.06 -11.94 -6.22
N LYS A 191 -14.79 -10.83 -6.07
CA LYS A 191 -16.26 -10.84 -5.94
C LYS A 191 -16.89 -11.42 -7.20
N ASN A 192 -16.43 -10.99 -8.37
CA ASN A 192 -16.96 -11.43 -9.66
C ASN A 192 -16.63 -12.90 -9.98
N GLU A 193 -15.42 -13.37 -9.65
CA GLU A 193 -15.00 -14.76 -9.80
C GLU A 193 -15.87 -15.71 -8.96
N LYS A 194 -16.05 -15.41 -7.66
CA LYS A 194 -16.89 -16.21 -6.76
C LYS A 194 -18.36 -16.22 -7.18
N ALA A 195 -18.89 -15.12 -7.68
CA ALA A 195 -20.25 -15.06 -8.22
C ALA A 195 -20.42 -15.98 -9.44
N SER A 196 -19.37 -16.19 -10.22
CA SER A 196 -19.36 -17.09 -11.38
C SER A 196 -19.27 -18.58 -11.01
N THR A 197 -18.63 -18.91 -9.88
CA THR A 197 -18.38 -20.31 -9.47
C THR A 197 -19.40 -20.86 -8.47
N ASN A 198 -20.34 -20.06 -7.98
CA ASN A 198 -21.25 -20.40 -6.87
C ASN A 198 -20.50 -20.90 -5.63
N ASP A 199 -19.25 -20.50 -5.46
CA ASP A 199 -18.39 -20.90 -4.35
C ASP A 199 -18.83 -20.16 -3.08
N VAL A 200 -19.51 -20.89 -2.19
CA VAL A 200 -20.00 -20.34 -0.92
C VAL A 200 -18.86 -20.37 0.08
N ASP A 201 -18.58 -19.23 0.71
CA ASP A 201 -17.59 -19.18 1.76
C ASP A 201 -17.95 -20.21 2.87
N ALA A 202 -16.95 -20.92 3.35
CA ALA A 202 -17.14 -21.92 4.41
C ALA A 202 -17.81 -21.25 5.64
N PRO A 203 -18.86 -21.87 6.22
CA PRO A 203 -19.55 -21.30 7.37
C PRO A 203 -18.58 -21.03 8.52
N GLY A 204 -18.65 -19.84 9.11
CA GLY A 204 -17.81 -19.45 10.25
C GLY A 204 -16.38 -19.05 9.89
N LEU A 205 -16.00 -19.03 8.60
CA LEU A 205 -14.70 -18.53 8.16
C LEU A 205 -14.57 -17.03 8.49
N PRO A 206 -13.50 -16.59 9.19
CA PRO A 206 -13.26 -15.17 9.45
C PRO A 206 -13.17 -14.35 8.16
N ARG A 207 -13.52 -13.06 8.22
CA ARG A 207 -13.45 -12.17 7.07
C ARG A 207 -12.10 -11.46 7.01
N ALA A 208 -11.46 -11.51 5.83
CA ALA A 208 -10.24 -10.76 5.58
C ALA A 208 -10.49 -9.24 5.61
N LEU A 209 -9.47 -8.47 6.00
CA LEU A 209 -9.55 -7.02 6.15
C LEU A 209 -8.97 -6.30 4.93
N CYS A 210 -9.69 -5.35 4.38
CA CYS A 210 -9.20 -4.41 3.39
C CYS A 210 -9.24 -2.98 3.94
N TRP A 211 -8.08 -2.39 4.19
CA TRP A 211 -7.93 -1.01 4.64
C TRP A 211 -7.64 -0.10 3.46
N THR A 212 -8.41 0.97 3.32
CA THR A 212 -8.15 2.07 2.39
C THR A 212 -7.76 3.31 3.18
N LEU A 213 -6.48 3.68 3.07
CA LEU A 213 -5.85 4.72 3.88
C LEU A 213 -5.72 6.00 3.06
N ASP A 214 -6.54 6.99 3.35
CA ASP A 214 -6.74 8.23 2.57
C ASP A 214 -6.85 7.98 1.06
N THR A 215 -7.61 6.95 0.72
CA THR A 215 -7.97 6.57 -0.65
C THR A 215 -9.39 7.02 -0.92
N VAL A 216 -9.59 7.89 -1.88
CA VAL A 216 -10.94 8.23 -2.36
C VAL A 216 -11.42 7.09 -3.24
N PRO A 217 -12.42 6.28 -2.81
CA PRO A 217 -12.89 5.13 -3.57
C PRO A 217 -13.89 5.54 -4.68
N ALA A 218 -13.55 6.57 -5.45
CA ALA A 218 -14.36 7.10 -6.54
C ALA A 218 -13.45 7.79 -7.56
N GLY A 219 -13.99 8.20 -8.71
CA GLY A 219 -13.29 9.07 -9.63
C GLY A 219 -12.84 10.36 -8.92
N VAL A 220 -11.67 10.85 -9.23
CA VAL A 220 -11.16 12.12 -8.68
C VAL A 220 -11.28 13.17 -9.78
N ALA A 221 -12.15 14.18 -9.57
CA ALA A 221 -12.27 15.26 -10.52
C ALA A 221 -10.97 16.08 -10.54
N SER A 222 -10.31 16.09 -11.69
CA SER A 222 -9.03 16.81 -11.92
C SER A 222 -9.10 18.32 -11.63
N ALA A 223 -10.30 18.91 -11.62
CA ALA A 223 -10.50 20.35 -11.48
C ALA A 223 -10.39 20.87 -10.03
N SER A 224 -10.39 20.02 -9.02
CA SER A 224 -10.48 20.43 -7.61
C SER A 224 -9.14 20.41 -6.85
N ASP A 225 -8.03 20.06 -7.52
CA ASP A 225 -6.72 19.94 -6.88
C ASP A 225 -5.68 20.85 -7.56
N PRO A 226 -5.63 22.16 -7.28
CA PRO A 226 -4.69 23.11 -7.90
C PRO A 226 -3.22 22.82 -7.54
N HIS A 227 -2.95 22.03 -6.52
CA HIS A 227 -1.62 21.53 -6.16
C HIS A 227 -1.49 20.02 -6.43
N GLY A 228 -2.41 19.48 -7.25
CA GLY A 228 -2.72 18.09 -7.38
C GLY A 228 -1.62 17.19 -7.87
N VAL A 229 -1.87 15.92 -7.63
CA VAL A 229 -1.02 14.84 -8.13
C VAL A 229 -0.79 14.96 -9.63
N ARG A 230 -1.79 15.41 -10.42
CA ARG A 230 -1.64 15.64 -11.86
C ARG A 230 -0.53 16.63 -12.16
N ARG A 231 -0.53 17.81 -11.53
CA ARG A 231 0.52 18.83 -11.72
C ARG A 231 1.90 18.32 -11.32
N VAL A 232 1.99 17.59 -10.20
CA VAL A 232 3.26 16.96 -9.78
C VAL A 232 3.73 15.95 -10.82
N LEU A 233 2.82 15.14 -11.34
CA LEU A 233 3.11 14.13 -12.34
C LEU A 233 3.56 14.78 -13.67
N ASP A 234 2.88 15.85 -14.12
CA ASP A 234 3.26 16.60 -15.34
C ASP A 234 4.66 17.21 -15.17
N ALA A 235 4.97 17.75 -14.00
CA ALA A 235 6.32 18.18 -13.68
C ALA A 235 7.31 17.02 -13.81
N VAL A 236 7.08 15.90 -13.11
CA VAL A 236 7.96 14.71 -13.13
C VAL A 236 8.14 14.16 -14.55
N VAL A 237 7.07 14.12 -15.36
CA VAL A 237 7.11 13.66 -16.76
C VAL A 237 7.98 14.58 -17.63
N SER A 238 7.96 15.89 -17.37
CA SER A 238 8.72 16.88 -18.13
C SER A 238 10.19 16.99 -17.71
N LEU A 239 10.54 16.48 -16.53
CA LEU A 239 11.88 16.59 -15.97
C LEU A 239 12.84 15.52 -16.53
N PRO A 240 14.17 15.74 -16.42
CA PRO A 240 15.17 14.71 -16.74
C PRO A 240 14.92 13.42 -15.93
N ARG A 241 15.35 12.31 -16.48
CA ARG A 241 15.28 11.01 -15.78
C ARG A 241 16.37 10.84 -14.73
N GLU A 242 17.45 11.59 -14.88
CA GLU A 242 18.63 11.56 -14.00
C GLU A 242 18.99 12.98 -13.55
N PHE A 243 19.51 13.08 -12.35
CA PHE A 243 19.89 14.32 -11.70
C PHE A 243 21.28 14.18 -11.08
N ALA A 244 22.10 15.22 -11.19
CA ALA A 244 23.40 15.26 -10.52
C ALA A 244 23.28 15.24 -8.99
N SER A 245 22.19 15.79 -8.44
CA SER A 245 21.92 15.83 -7.00
C SER A 245 20.44 16.09 -6.72
N ARG A 246 20.04 15.97 -5.44
CA ARG A 246 18.70 16.39 -5.01
C ARG A 246 18.46 17.89 -5.15
N ASP A 247 19.51 18.71 -5.07
CA ASP A 247 19.40 20.14 -5.31
C ASP A 247 19.14 20.44 -6.79
N ALA A 248 19.71 19.66 -7.71
CA ALA A 248 19.38 19.74 -9.13
C ALA A 248 17.89 19.47 -9.39
N LEU A 249 17.28 18.48 -8.69
CA LEU A 249 15.84 18.26 -8.74
C LEU A 249 15.06 19.46 -8.21
N ARG A 250 15.44 20.05 -7.06
CA ARG A 250 14.78 21.24 -6.50
C ARG A 250 14.79 22.41 -7.48
N SER A 251 15.94 22.66 -8.10
CA SER A 251 16.10 23.71 -9.13
C SER A 251 15.23 23.44 -10.36
N ALA A 252 15.16 22.20 -10.81
CA ALA A 252 14.34 21.82 -11.97
C ALA A 252 12.84 21.98 -11.69
N LEU A 253 12.36 21.62 -10.50
CA LEU A 253 10.96 21.82 -10.08
C LEU A 253 10.62 23.31 -9.94
N ALA A 254 11.54 24.12 -9.41
CA ALA A 254 11.37 25.58 -9.34
C ALA A 254 11.27 26.20 -10.73
N ALA A 255 12.13 25.77 -11.68
CA ALA A 255 12.11 26.21 -13.06
C ALA A 255 10.83 25.77 -13.80
N PHE A 256 10.27 24.59 -13.48
CA PHE A 256 8.98 24.15 -14.00
C PHE A 256 7.86 25.10 -13.52
N SER A 257 7.77 25.36 -12.22
CA SER A 257 6.76 26.28 -11.67
C SER A 257 6.87 27.69 -12.25
N ALA A 258 8.10 28.21 -12.45
CA ALA A 258 8.30 29.52 -13.05
C ALA A 258 7.82 29.61 -14.51
N ARG A 259 7.95 28.54 -15.28
CA ARG A 259 7.47 28.48 -16.68
C ARG A 259 5.95 28.48 -16.79
N GLU A 260 5.26 27.94 -15.80
CA GLU A 260 3.79 27.98 -15.75
C GLU A 260 3.24 29.40 -15.47
N GLY A 261 4.09 30.39 -15.24
CA GLY A 261 3.70 31.78 -14.98
C GLY A 261 3.06 32.02 -13.60
N GLN A 262 3.14 31.07 -12.73
CA GLN A 262 2.55 31.10 -11.40
C GLN A 262 3.63 31.26 -10.33
N THR A 263 4.11 32.48 -10.10
CA THR A 263 5.11 32.78 -9.07
C THR A 263 4.65 32.45 -7.63
N SER A 264 3.35 32.33 -7.41
CA SER A 264 2.74 31.98 -6.11
C SER A 264 2.54 30.49 -5.88
N SER A 265 2.79 29.62 -6.85
CA SER A 265 2.49 28.20 -6.80
C SER A 265 3.72 27.29 -6.87
N ALA A 266 4.81 27.69 -6.21
CA ALA A 266 5.93 26.79 -5.99
C ALA A 266 5.46 25.52 -5.28
N PHE A 267 6.00 24.36 -5.67
CA PHE A 267 5.70 23.12 -4.96
C PHE A 267 6.07 23.23 -3.48
N PRO A 268 5.21 22.74 -2.56
CA PRO A 268 5.51 22.72 -1.13
C PRO A 268 6.84 22.02 -0.85
N ARG A 269 7.60 22.54 0.09
CA ARG A 269 8.94 22.02 0.42
C ARG A 269 8.90 20.53 0.78
N ASP A 270 7.93 20.13 1.56
CA ASP A 270 7.75 18.73 2.01
C ASP A 270 7.54 17.79 0.82
N LEU A 271 6.76 18.21 -0.18
CA LEU A 271 6.57 17.47 -1.42
C LEU A 271 7.88 17.35 -2.21
N VAL A 272 8.64 18.45 -2.32
CA VAL A 272 9.93 18.44 -3.02
C VAL A 272 10.94 17.54 -2.32
N ASP A 273 11.00 17.59 -0.99
CA ASP A 273 11.87 16.73 -0.18
C ASP A 273 11.45 15.26 -0.27
N TRP A 274 10.14 14.99 -0.31
CA TRP A 274 9.60 13.64 -0.54
C TRP A 274 9.95 13.13 -1.94
N LEU A 275 9.78 13.91 -3.00
CA LEU A 275 10.22 13.54 -4.35
C LEU A 275 11.73 13.27 -4.37
N GLY A 276 12.54 14.11 -3.71
CA GLY A 276 13.97 13.91 -3.56
C GLY A 276 14.35 12.61 -2.83
N SER A 277 13.51 12.14 -1.91
CA SER A 277 13.70 10.85 -1.22
C SER A 277 13.47 9.63 -2.14
N ASN A 278 12.76 9.82 -3.24
CA ASN A 278 12.49 8.80 -4.26
C ASN A 278 13.52 8.79 -5.41
N LEU A 279 14.65 9.48 -5.24
CA LEU A 279 15.81 9.37 -6.08
C LEU A 279 16.82 8.37 -5.48
N VAL A 280 17.33 7.49 -6.32
CA VAL A 280 18.35 6.48 -5.98
C VAL A 280 19.57 6.63 -6.87
N PRO A 281 20.79 6.27 -6.41
CA PRO A 281 21.96 6.25 -7.26
C PRO A 281 21.77 5.38 -8.51
N VAL A 282 22.23 5.86 -9.65
CA VAL A 282 22.28 5.06 -10.91
C VAL A 282 23.24 3.91 -10.73
N ASP A 283 24.39 4.19 -10.13
CA ASP A 283 25.42 3.22 -9.78
C ASP A 283 25.81 3.37 -8.31
N ALA A 284 25.44 2.39 -7.50
CA ALA A 284 25.73 2.41 -6.06
C ALA A 284 27.24 2.31 -5.75
N THR A 285 28.06 1.81 -6.66
CA THR A 285 29.51 1.67 -6.47
C THR A 285 30.24 3.01 -6.51
N LEU A 286 29.65 4.01 -7.17
CA LEU A 286 30.20 5.38 -7.27
C LEU A 286 29.87 6.24 -6.04
N GLY A 287 29.12 5.72 -5.08
CA GLY A 287 28.75 6.44 -3.85
C GLY A 287 28.09 7.79 -4.12
N ALA A 288 28.60 8.86 -3.49
CA ALA A 288 28.05 10.22 -3.63
C ALA A 288 28.27 10.84 -5.02
N SER A 289 29.15 10.31 -5.84
CA SER A 289 29.44 10.78 -7.20
C SER A 289 28.47 10.22 -8.24
N SER A 290 27.64 9.25 -7.88
CA SER A 290 26.65 8.68 -8.78
C SER A 290 25.54 9.69 -9.08
N PRO A 291 25.15 9.88 -10.37
CA PRO A 291 23.90 10.52 -10.68
C PRO A 291 22.74 9.81 -9.97
N LEU A 292 21.67 10.54 -9.74
CA LEU A 292 20.45 10.03 -9.11
C LEU A 292 19.38 9.84 -10.17
N ARG A 293 18.60 8.76 -10.08
CA ARG A 293 17.44 8.51 -10.95
C ARG A 293 16.20 8.25 -10.12
N TRP A 294 15.04 8.41 -10.74
CA TRP A 294 13.77 8.02 -10.13
C TRP A 294 13.75 6.54 -9.78
N VAL A 295 13.21 6.21 -8.61
CA VAL A 295 12.98 4.82 -8.17
C VAL A 295 11.73 4.21 -8.84
N PHE A 296 11.14 4.90 -9.80
CA PHE A 296 9.93 4.47 -10.52
C PHE A 296 10.02 4.80 -12.02
N ASP A 297 9.26 4.06 -12.82
CA ASP A 297 9.06 4.37 -14.25
C ASP A 297 8.03 5.49 -14.40
N VAL A 298 8.48 6.64 -14.85
CA VAL A 298 7.64 7.83 -15.02
C VAL A 298 6.44 7.57 -15.93
N LYS A 299 6.61 6.81 -17.03
CA LYS A 299 5.52 6.48 -17.97
C LYS A 299 4.51 5.51 -17.35
N GLY A 300 4.99 4.49 -16.65
CA GLY A 300 4.14 3.52 -15.96
C GLY A 300 3.34 4.17 -14.84
N VAL A 301 3.97 5.06 -14.08
CA VAL A 301 3.32 5.85 -13.02
C VAL A 301 2.24 6.78 -13.59
N ALA A 302 2.51 7.43 -14.73
CA ALA A 302 1.52 8.26 -15.42
C ALA A 302 0.30 7.43 -15.85
N ALA A 303 0.53 6.25 -16.44
CA ALA A 303 -0.55 5.35 -16.86
C ALA A 303 -1.39 4.84 -15.67
N LEU A 304 -0.75 4.54 -14.53
CA LEU A 304 -1.46 4.20 -13.29
C LEU A 304 -2.34 5.34 -12.80
N TYR A 305 -1.83 6.58 -12.87
CA TYR A 305 -2.59 7.72 -12.42
C TYR A 305 -3.76 8.05 -13.37
N ASP A 306 -3.56 7.91 -14.68
CA ASP A 306 -4.64 8.05 -15.66
C ASP A 306 -5.77 7.03 -15.41
N ALA A 307 -5.41 5.81 -15.03
CA ALA A 307 -6.38 4.79 -14.65
C ALA A 307 -7.06 5.11 -13.30
N TYR A 308 -6.27 5.61 -12.33
CA TYR A 308 -6.76 6.02 -11.01
C TYR A 308 -7.81 7.14 -11.10
N GLU A 309 -7.59 8.15 -11.95
CA GLU A 309 -8.54 9.27 -12.12
C GLU A 309 -9.86 8.82 -12.78
N ARG A 310 -9.76 7.88 -13.73
CA ARG A 310 -10.91 7.35 -14.46
C ARG A 310 -11.69 6.29 -13.69
N GLU A 311 -11.12 5.77 -12.59
CA GLU A 311 -11.79 4.72 -11.83
C GLU A 311 -13.06 5.26 -11.19
N ASP A 312 -14.17 4.62 -11.55
CA ASP A 312 -15.53 5.06 -11.34
C ASP A 312 -16.17 4.47 -10.06
N GLU A 313 -17.48 4.28 -10.14
CA GLU A 313 -18.32 3.79 -9.06
C GLU A 313 -17.97 2.38 -8.54
N GLU A 314 -17.18 1.55 -9.26
CA GLU A 314 -16.90 0.17 -8.83
C GLU A 314 -16.07 0.14 -7.56
N ALA A 315 -15.07 1.02 -7.43
CA ALA A 315 -14.27 1.12 -6.21
C ALA A 315 -15.13 1.51 -5.01
N LEU A 316 -16.06 2.47 -5.18
CA LEU A 316 -16.99 2.86 -4.12
C LEU A 316 -17.95 1.73 -3.77
N ARG A 317 -18.56 1.09 -4.77
CA ARG A 317 -19.45 -0.07 -4.56
C ARG A 317 -18.75 -1.19 -3.80
N THR A 318 -17.52 -1.52 -4.19
CA THR A 318 -16.74 -2.56 -3.51
C THR A 318 -16.35 -2.16 -2.10
N CYS A 319 -16.06 -0.87 -1.86
CA CYS A 319 -15.74 -0.37 -0.53
C CYS A 319 -16.95 -0.43 0.42
N VAL A 320 -18.13 -0.02 -0.02
CA VAL A 320 -19.36 0.02 0.81
C VAL A 320 -20.04 -1.33 0.95
N ASP A 321 -19.88 -2.23 -0.02
CA ASP A 321 -20.40 -3.59 -0.03
C ASP A 321 -19.33 -4.59 -0.51
N PRO A 322 -18.33 -4.89 0.33
CA PRO A 322 -17.27 -5.86 -0.01
C PRO A 322 -17.84 -7.28 -0.18
N PRO A 323 -17.08 -8.20 -0.82
CA PRO A 323 -17.44 -9.61 -0.86
C PRO A 323 -17.76 -10.18 0.55
N PRO A 324 -18.62 -11.21 0.67
CA PRO A 324 -18.95 -11.83 1.96
C PRO A 324 -17.75 -12.26 2.80
N SER A 325 -16.66 -12.68 2.14
CA SER A 325 -15.39 -13.09 2.76
C SER A 325 -14.51 -11.93 3.26
N HIS A 326 -14.96 -10.67 3.10
CA HIS A 326 -14.15 -9.50 3.44
C HIS A 326 -14.92 -8.44 4.22
N GLU A 327 -14.15 -7.64 4.93
CA GLU A 327 -14.58 -6.38 5.55
C GLU A 327 -13.69 -5.24 5.06
N THR A 328 -14.26 -4.06 4.87
CA THR A 328 -13.50 -2.86 4.50
C THR A 328 -13.41 -1.87 5.67
N ARG A 329 -12.29 -1.19 5.76
CA ARG A 329 -12.00 -0.12 6.71
C ARG A 329 -11.49 1.08 5.94
N ALA A 330 -12.36 2.06 5.70
CA ALA A 330 -12.00 3.28 5.00
C ALA A 330 -11.56 4.35 6.01
N VAL A 331 -10.36 4.88 5.84
CA VAL A 331 -9.80 5.92 6.71
C VAL A 331 -9.55 7.18 5.89
N ARG A 332 -10.29 8.26 6.21
CA ARG A 332 -10.04 9.62 5.70
C ARG A 332 -9.08 10.33 6.65
N ALA A 333 -8.07 10.99 6.13
CA ALA A 333 -7.28 11.95 6.90
C ALA A 333 -8.08 13.25 7.10
N ALA A 334 -8.15 13.76 8.33
CA ALA A 334 -9.01 14.93 8.64
C ALA A 334 -8.62 16.20 7.88
N ARG A 335 -7.33 16.33 7.49
CA ARG A 335 -6.82 17.47 6.71
C ARG A 335 -6.70 17.18 5.21
N SER A 336 -7.22 16.04 4.73
CA SER A 336 -7.21 15.71 3.31
C SER A 336 -8.30 16.48 2.58
N GLU A 337 -7.91 17.29 1.60
CA GLU A 337 -8.80 18.07 0.74
C GLU A 337 -9.25 17.29 -0.51
N ARG A 338 -8.87 16.01 -0.62
CA ARG A 338 -9.12 15.16 -1.79
C ARG A 338 -10.51 14.53 -1.80
N TRP A 339 -11.21 14.56 -0.67
CA TRP A 339 -12.47 13.87 -0.50
C TRP A 339 -13.65 14.72 -0.93
N ASP A 340 -14.47 14.15 -1.82
CA ASP A 340 -15.79 14.68 -2.09
C ASP A 340 -16.71 14.35 -0.91
N ASP A 341 -17.54 15.33 -0.50
CA ASP A 341 -18.49 15.16 0.60
C ASP A 341 -19.56 14.10 0.30
N ALA A 342 -19.92 13.88 -0.96
CA ALA A 342 -20.87 12.84 -1.33
C ALA A 342 -20.29 11.45 -1.09
N VAL A 343 -19.03 11.23 -1.41
CA VAL A 343 -18.31 9.98 -1.15
C VAL A 343 -18.16 9.74 0.36
N ALA A 344 -17.82 10.77 1.13
CA ALA A 344 -17.72 10.68 2.59
C ALA A 344 -19.05 10.29 3.21
N ARG A 345 -20.15 11.00 2.84
CA ARG A 345 -21.51 10.68 3.30
C ARG A 345 -21.97 9.27 2.91
N ALA A 346 -21.62 8.80 1.72
CA ALA A 346 -21.96 7.43 1.29
C ALA A 346 -21.30 6.39 2.20
N LEU A 347 -20.02 6.58 2.55
CA LEU A 347 -19.30 5.70 3.46
C LEU A 347 -19.82 5.78 4.91
N GLU A 348 -20.11 6.96 5.41
CA GLU A 348 -20.74 7.16 6.72
C GLU A 348 -22.07 6.43 6.81
N SER A 349 -22.94 6.63 5.82
CA SER A 349 -24.25 5.98 5.74
C SER A 349 -24.15 4.46 5.64
N ALA A 350 -23.21 3.96 4.83
CA ALA A 350 -22.96 2.53 4.71
C ALA A 350 -22.43 1.93 6.02
N SER A 351 -21.50 2.62 6.68
CA SER A 351 -20.90 2.20 7.95
C SER A 351 -21.91 2.14 9.10
N ALA A 352 -22.94 2.97 9.07
CA ALA A 352 -23.98 3.02 10.10
C ALA A 352 -25.04 1.90 10.00
N ARG A 353 -25.07 1.14 8.92
CA ARG A 353 -26.06 0.07 8.73
C ARG A 353 -25.81 -1.09 9.70
N PRO A 354 -26.87 -1.68 10.28
CA PRO A 354 -26.73 -2.92 11.06
C PRO A 354 -26.08 -4.03 10.21
N GLY A 355 -25.10 -4.71 10.76
CA GLY A 355 -24.37 -5.79 10.06
C GLY A 355 -23.46 -5.33 8.91
N ALA A 356 -23.20 -4.03 8.77
CA ALA A 356 -22.33 -3.51 7.74
C ALA A 356 -20.91 -4.09 7.83
N ARG A 357 -20.41 -4.54 6.67
CA ARG A 357 -19.04 -5.01 6.51
C ARG A 357 -18.04 -3.89 6.20
N VAL A 358 -18.48 -2.65 6.18
CA VAL A 358 -17.65 -1.45 6.04
C VAL A 358 -17.64 -0.67 7.35
N ARG A 359 -16.47 -0.07 7.66
CA ARG A 359 -16.35 0.97 8.71
C ARG A 359 -15.62 2.16 8.12
N PHE A 360 -16.13 3.35 8.41
CA PHE A 360 -15.53 4.61 7.99
C PHE A 360 -14.97 5.35 9.20
N HIS A 361 -13.72 5.80 9.09
CA HIS A 361 -13.01 6.50 10.14
C HIS A 361 -12.43 7.81 9.62
N VAL A 362 -12.42 8.83 10.47
CA VAL A 362 -11.69 10.07 10.21
C VAL A 362 -10.51 10.13 11.19
N LEU A 363 -9.28 10.11 10.65
CA LEU A 363 -8.07 10.20 11.46
C LEU A 363 -7.73 11.67 11.74
N PRO A 364 -7.83 12.15 13.00
CA PRO A 364 -7.52 13.53 13.35
C PRO A 364 -6.02 13.81 13.19
N ASN A 365 -5.66 15.07 13.04
CA ASN A 365 -4.27 15.55 12.95
C ASN A 365 -3.43 14.90 11.84
N ALA A 366 -4.06 14.35 10.80
CA ALA A 366 -3.41 13.74 9.65
C ALA A 366 -3.79 14.44 8.35
N GLY A 367 -2.83 14.62 7.46
CA GLY A 367 -2.99 14.87 6.04
C GLY A 367 -2.82 13.59 5.24
N HIS A 368 -2.55 13.71 3.94
CA HIS A 368 -2.47 12.57 3.04
C HIS A 368 -1.49 11.47 3.48
N TRP A 369 -0.41 11.80 4.13
CA TRP A 369 0.56 10.82 4.64
C TRP A 369 0.27 10.42 6.10
N LEU A 370 -0.87 9.77 6.35
CA LEU A 370 -1.37 9.41 7.69
C LEU A 370 -0.33 8.70 8.55
N HIS A 371 0.46 7.80 7.96
CA HIS A 371 1.49 7.01 8.63
C HIS A 371 2.71 7.83 9.07
N VAL A 372 2.80 9.08 8.62
CA VAL A 372 3.80 10.08 9.01
C VAL A 372 3.22 11.11 9.95
N ASP A 373 2.03 11.63 9.60
CA ASP A 373 1.41 12.74 10.31
C ASP A 373 0.83 12.32 11.67
N ASN A 374 0.18 11.16 11.73
CA ASN A 374 -0.38 10.61 12.97
C ASN A 374 -0.22 9.09 13.01
N PRO A 375 1.01 8.57 13.11
CA PRO A 375 1.27 7.14 13.14
C PRO A 375 0.64 6.42 14.34
N ASP A 376 0.57 7.08 15.50
CA ASP A 376 -0.03 6.52 16.71
C ASP A 376 -1.54 6.37 16.59
N GLY A 377 -2.22 7.39 16.09
CA GLY A 377 -3.64 7.34 15.83
C GLY A 377 -4.00 6.29 14.76
N LEU A 378 -3.19 6.16 13.71
CA LEU A 378 -3.40 5.13 12.70
C LEU A 378 -3.19 3.72 13.27
N ARG A 379 -2.14 3.50 14.10
CA ARG A 379 -1.95 2.22 14.79
C ARG A 379 -3.10 1.89 15.75
N ALA A 380 -3.64 2.90 16.44
CA ALA A 380 -4.78 2.73 17.33
C ALA A 380 -6.06 2.27 16.60
N LEU A 381 -6.20 2.60 15.31
CA LEU A 381 -7.29 2.09 14.48
C LEU A 381 -7.01 0.67 13.96
N VAL A 382 -5.79 0.43 13.46
CA VAL A 382 -5.44 -0.80 12.73
C VAL A 382 -5.17 -1.98 13.67
N ALA A 383 -4.41 -1.78 14.76
CA ALA A 383 -3.94 -2.88 15.60
C ALA A 383 -5.08 -3.69 16.24
N PRO A 384 -6.15 -3.09 16.82
CA PRO A 384 -7.23 -3.88 17.43
C PRO A 384 -7.95 -4.78 16.43
N GLU A 385 -8.12 -4.34 15.18
CA GLU A 385 -8.77 -5.13 14.14
C GLU A 385 -7.89 -6.30 13.67
N LEU A 386 -6.57 -6.10 13.58
CA LEU A 386 -5.63 -7.20 13.30
C LEU A 386 -5.61 -8.21 14.45
N VAL A 387 -5.61 -7.74 15.69
CA VAL A 387 -5.66 -8.61 16.88
C VAL A 387 -6.96 -9.42 16.89
N ARG A 388 -8.11 -8.78 16.63
CA ARG A 388 -9.40 -9.48 16.51
C ARG A 388 -9.34 -10.56 15.44
N LEU A 389 -8.96 -10.20 14.23
CA LEU A 389 -8.91 -11.15 13.10
C LEU A 389 -7.91 -12.29 13.36
N GLY A 390 -6.74 -12.00 13.91
CA GLY A 390 -5.76 -13.05 14.22
C GLY A 390 -6.25 -14.04 15.27
N LYS A 391 -7.02 -13.59 16.27
CA LYS A 391 -7.68 -14.48 17.24
C LYS A 391 -8.76 -15.35 16.57
N GLU A 392 -9.63 -14.75 15.78
CA GLU A 392 -10.66 -15.47 15.02
C GLU A 392 -10.08 -16.54 14.10
N LEU A 393 -8.98 -16.22 13.39
CA LEU A 393 -8.26 -17.19 12.55
C LEU A 393 -7.70 -18.36 13.34
N ARG A 394 -7.13 -18.10 14.51
CA ARG A 394 -6.59 -19.14 15.40
C ARG A 394 -7.70 -20.06 15.90
N GLU A 395 -8.78 -19.49 16.41
CA GLU A 395 -9.95 -20.24 16.89
C GLU A 395 -10.58 -21.10 15.79
N TYR A 396 -10.71 -20.55 14.58
CA TYR A 396 -11.22 -21.28 13.42
C TYR A 396 -10.28 -22.45 13.05
N ALA A 397 -8.97 -22.22 12.99
CA ALA A 397 -8.00 -23.27 12.69
C ALA A 397 -8.03 -24.41 13.72
N GLU A 398 -8.10 -24.08 15.02
CA GLU A 398 -8.23 -25.06 16.09
C GLU A 398 -9.54 -25.86 16.02
N SER A 399 -10.66 -25.19 15.67
CA SER A 399 -11.95 -25.85 15.48
C SER A 399 -11.92 -26.79 14.27
N ALA A 400 -11.30 -26.40 13.17
CA ALA A 400 -11.16 -27.22 11.97
C ALA A 400 -10.30 -28.48 12.23
N ILE A 401 -9.27 -28.37 13.07
CA ILE A 401 -8.44 -29.51 13.49
C ILE A 401 -9.25 -30.48 14.36
N ARG A 402 -10.03 -29.97 15.32
CA ARG A 402 -10.88 -30.80 16.19
C ARG A 402 -11.97 -31.55 15.42
N SER A 403 -12.51 -30.99 14.37
CA SER A 403 -13.57 -31.57 13.54
C SER A 403 -13.09 -32.62 12.51
N ASP A 404 -11.78 -32.69 12.21
CA ASP A 404 -11.19 -33.70 11.31
C ASP A 404 -10.24 -34.65 12.04
N PRO A 405 -10.72 -35.86 12.45
CA PRO A 405 -9.91 -36.85 13.17
C PRO A 405 -8.67 -37.34 12.41
N ARG A 406 -8.63 -37.19 11.07
CA ARG A 406 -7.47 -37.58 10.24
C ARG A 406 -6.32 -36.57 10.42
N ARG A 407 -6.63 -35.28 10.64
CA ARG A 407 -5.66 -34.25 10.87
C ARG A 407 -5.10 -34.28 12.31
N ALA A 408 -5.89 -34.70 13.27
CA ALA A 408 -5.45 -34.85 14.65
C ALA A 408 -4.35 -35.94 14.82
N ARG A 409 -4.38 -37.02 14.00
CA ARG A 409 -3.36 -38.11 14.04
C ARG A 409 -2.04 -37.77 13.34
N ALA A 410 -1.97 -36.70 12.59
CA ALA A 410 -0.74 -36.29 11.90
C ALA A 410 0.13 -35.30 12.73
N GLN A 411 -0.34 -34.92 13.91
CA GLN A 411 0.38 -34.04 14.86
C GLN A 411 0.91 -34.78 16.09
N LEU A 412 0.62 -36.08 16.24
CA LEU A 412 1.23 -37.00 17.19
C LEU A 412 2.33 -37.84 16.51
#